data_0296c5b5a216fadb436351f5f65fd80b
#
_entry.id   0296c5b5a216fadb436351f5f65fd80b
#
_cell.length_a   1.000
_cell.length_b   1.000
_cell.length_c   1.000
_cell.angle_alpha   90.00
_cell.angle_beta   90.00
_cell.angle_gamma   90.00
#
_symmetry.space_group_name_H-M   'P 1'
#
loop_
_entity.id
_entity.type
_entity.pdbx_description
1 polymer ?
#
loop_
_entity_poly.entity_id
_entity_poly.type
_entity_poly.pdbx_seq_one_letter_code
_entity_poly.pdbx_strand_id
1 'polypeptide(L)'
;MGAKPQSRFADKYFVFDKDLGRPQLAGDDAFARQNADGRPIPSLTDEQRYAFDLRGWLLVPGVLSEDEIEASKEHILRLHTDKDSLPEHERSSLAGPCQSLIDHPMVVAFMNEFVYHPFTDGIKTPPLGNQVCYGFRMEYSFSQFRQAGDGKFVPHNGNGMMRVPGDHHTYHAFPGQAHTCLTRALWELNPVSKRQGGTLFVSGSHKSAYTAPGSLGALDSPFWDTYECPAGSVLFFTEGVTHSSDIWRQDTPRVAIFNSYNTIGSRWHNWEPHPRLLAEMPTLRQTLFRPVYVAGNVVRE
;
A
#
# COMPACT_ATOMS: atom_id res chain seq x y z
N MET A 1 -26.25 26.49 -7.75
CA MET A 1 -26.12 25.04 -8.00
C MET A 1 -24.67 24.80 -8.42
N GLY A 2 -23.84 24.38 -7.48
CA GLY A 2 -22.46 24.06 -7.79
C GLY A 2 -22.44 22.80 -8.66
N ALA A 3 -21.68 22.82 -9.75
CA ALA A 3 -21.44 21.63 -10.56
C ALA A 3 -20.89 20.54 -9.64
N LYS A 4 -21.52 19.35 -9.65
CA LYS A 4 -20.92 18.18 -9.01
C LYS A 4 -19.54 18.00 -9.60
N PRO A 5 -18.49 17.78 -8.80
CA PRO A 5 -17.20 17.43 -9.35
C PRO A 5 -17.41 16.19 -10.25
N GLN A 6 -17.00 16.30 -11.50
CA GLN A 6 -17.01 15.14 -12.40
C GLN A 6 -16.16 14.05 -11.75
N SER A 7 -16.71 12.83 -11.70
CA SER A 7 -15.96 11.68 -11.24
C SER A 7 -14.66 11.64 -12.00
N ARG A 8 -13.55 11.59 -11.30
CA ARG A 8 -12.19 11.54 -11.84
C ARG A 8 -11.98 10.40 -12.84
N PHE A 9 -12.77 9.36 -12.72
CA PHE A 9 -12.74 8.18 -13.56
C PHE A 9 -13.82 8.18 -14.65
N ALA A 10 -14.77 9.13 -14.61
CA ALA A 10 -16.00 9.08 -15.42
C ALA A 10 -15.75 9.09 -16.92
N ASP A 11 -14.65 9.65 -17.41
CA ASP A 11 -14.49 9.89 -18.84
C ASP A 11 -13.36 9.08 -19.48
N LYS A 12 -12.71 8.15 -18.76
CA LYS A 12 -11.35 7.99 -19.20
C LYS A 12 -10.95 6.65 -19.76
N TYR A 13 -11.32 5.46 -19.29
CA TYR A 13 -10.39 4.42 -19.69
C TYR A 13 -10.88 3.04 -19.98
N PHE A 14 -12.03 2.67 -19.52
CA PHE A 14 -12.36 1.26 -19.63
C PHE A 14 -13.80 1.08 -20.07
N VAL A 15 -13.93 0.50 -21.23
CA VAL A 15 -15.20 0.00 -21.69
C VAL A 15 -15.36 -1.41 -21.11
N PHE A 16 -16.19 -1.55 -20.10
CA PHE A 16 -16.44 -2.84 -19.46
C PHE A 16 -17.73 -3.50 -19.90
N ASP A 17 -18.63 -2.71 -20.39
CA ASP A 17 -19.80 -3.22 -21.05
C ASP A 17 -19.42 -3.64 -22.44
N LYS A 18 -19.14 -4.91 -22.61
CA LYS A 18 -18.75 -5.51 -23.90
C LYS A 18 -19.85 -5.36 -24.95
N ASP A 19 -21.10 -5.24 -24.51
CA ASP A 19 -22.26 -5.19 -25.41
C ASP A 19 -22.55 -3.76 -25.86
N LEU A 20 -22.29 -2.79 -24.98
CA LEU A 20 -22.69 -1.41 -25.19
C LEU A 20 -21.53 -0.42 -25.37
N GLY A 21 -20.30 -0.87 -25.17
CA GLY A 21 -19.14 0.03 -25.22
C GLY A 21 -19.17 1.16 -24.18
N ARG A 22 -19.92 1.01 -23.10
CA ARG A 22 -20.06 2.01 -22.05
C ARG A 22 -19.03 1.77 -20.95
N PRO A 23 -18.38 2.83 -20.48
CA PRO A 23 -17.59 2.72 -19.27
C PRO A 23 -18.53 2.42 -18.10
N GLN A 24 -18.26 1.34 -17.39
CA GLN A 24 -18.90 1.05 -16.10
C GLN A 24 -18.02 1.65 -15.00
N LEU A 25 -18.22 2.91 -14.75
CA LEU A 25 -17.36 3.64 -13.84
C LEU A 25 -18.01 3.77 -12.48
N ALA A 26 -17.14 3.69 -11.49
CA ALA A 26 -17.47 4.11 -10.15
C ALA A 26 -18.04 5.52 -10.20
N GLY A 27 -19.27 5.68 -9.73
CA GLY A 27 -19.74 6.99 -9.33
C GLY A 27 -18.97 7.45 -8.09
N ASP A 28 -19.05 8.73 -7.76
CA ASP A 28 -18.47 9.29 -6.53
C ASP A 28 -18.92 8.58 -5.24
N ASP A 29 -19.98 7.78 -5.31
CA ASP A 29 -20.50 6.97 -4.21
C ASP A 29 -19.83 5.59 -4.07
N ALA A 30 -18.96 5.22 -5.01
CA ALA A 30 -18.27 3.93 -4.98
C ALA A 30 -17.18 3.87 -3.91
N PHE A 31 -16.59 4.99 -3.60
CA PHE A 31 -15.55 5.07 -2.59
C PHE A 31 -16.16 5.18 -1.20
N ALA A 32 -15.62 4.39 -0.28
CA ALA A 32 -15.91 4.59 1.13
C ALA A 32 -15.48 6.02 1.52
N ARG A 33 -16.37 6.78 2.12
CA ARG A 33 -16.07 8.15 2.61
C ARG A 33 -15.41 8.15 3.98
N GLN A 34 -15.47 7.03 4.67
CA GLN A 34 -14.87 6.78 5.98
C GLN A 34 -14.22 5.42 5.96
N ASN A 35 -13.17 5.26 6.75
CA ASN A 35 -12.56 3.95 6.97
C ASN A 35 -13.43 3.10 7.93
N ALA A 36 -12.96 1.90 8.26
CA ALA A 36 -13.69 0.98 9.14
C ALA A 36 -13.87 1.51 10.58
N ASP A 37 -13.05 2.46 11.01
CA ASP A 37 -13.15 3.13 12.31
C ASP A 37 -14.01 4.41 12.26
N GLY A 38 -14.69 4.68 11.13
CA GLY A 38 -15.55 5.86 10.95
C GLY A 38 -14.78 7.17 10.72
N ARG A 39 -13.47 7.12 10.50
CA ARG A 39 -12.64 8.30 10.25
C ARG A 39 -12.79 8.76 8.78
N PRO A 40 -12.96 10.07 8.51
CA PRO A 40 -13.13 10.57 7.16
C PRO A 40 -11.85 10.37 6.33
N ILE A 41 -12.03 9.99 5.05
CA ILE A 41 -10.92 9.78 4.12
C ILE A 41 -10.59 11.12 3.45
N PRO A 42 -9.34 11.61 3.58
CA PRO A 42 -8.91 12.84 2.92
C PRO A 42 -8.72 12.63 1.42
N SER A 43 -8.63 13.72 0.68
CA SER A 43 -8.10 13.69 -0.69
C SER A 43 -6.59 13.89 -0.69
N LEU A 44 -5.88 13.24 -1.60
CA LEU A 44 -4.48 13.59 -1.85
C LEU A 44 -4.40 14.97 -2.48
N THR A 45 -3.34 15.73 -2.15
CA THR A 45 -3.04 16.99 -2.83
C THR A 45 -2.46 16.75 -4.21
N ASP A 46 -2.45 17.77 -5.06
CA ASP A 46 -1.85 17.66 -6.40
C ASP A 46 -0.33 17.46 -6.32
N GLU A 47 0.32 18.03 -5.30
CA GLU A 47 1.74 17.84 -5.03
C GLU A 47 2.05 16.39 -4.63
N GLN A 48 1.19 15.76 -3.81
CA GLN A 48 1.35 14.36 -3.43
C GLN A 48 1.20 13.44 -4.63
N ARG A 49 0.20 13.68 -5.48
CA ARG A 49 0.00 12.93 -6.73
C ARG A 49 1.20 13.06 -7.65
N TYR A 50 1.63 14.29 -7.89
CA TYR A 50 2.76 14.57 -8.76
C TYR A 50 4.07 13.97 -8.22
N ALA A 51 4.32 14.07 -6.91
CA ALA A 51 5.50 13.51 -6.27
C ALA A 51 5.55 11.98 -6.39
N PHE A 52 4.41 11.29 -6.17
CA PHE A 52 4.35 9.85 -6.34
C PHE A 52 4.54 9.43 -7.80
N ASP A 53 3.83 10.07 -8.73
CA ASP A 53 4.00 9.78 -10.16
C ASP A 53 5.44 10.02 -10.63
N LEU A 54 6.06 11.11 -10.19
CA LEU A 54 7.44 11.43 -10.57
C LEU A 54 8.44 10.41 -10.02
N ARG A 55 8.30 10.02 -8.75
CA ARG A 55 9.32 9.27 -8.00
C ARG A 55 9.06 7.76 -7.90
N GLY A 56 7.79 7.33 -7.93
CA GLY A 56 7.36 5.98 -7.59
C GLY A 56 7.24 5.74 -6.09
N TRP A 57 7.46 6.78 -5.28
CA TRP A 57 7.27 6.77 -3.83
C TRP A 57 6.84 8.14 -3.31
N LEU A 58 6.14 8.13 -2.16
CA LEU A 58 5.61 9.32 -1.50
C LEU A 58 5.76 9.17 0.01
N LEU A 59 6.39 10.14 0.66
CA LEU A 59 6.41 10.26 2.10
C LEU A 59 5.34 11.25 2.57
N VAL A 60 4.51 10.83 3.53
CA VAL A 60 3.58 11.69 4.26
C VAL A 60 4.00 11.71 5.72
N PRO A 61 4.59 12.80 6.21
CA PRO A 61 5.14 12.87 7.55
C PRO A 61 4.06 13.06 8.63
N GLY A 62 4.29 12.48 9.81
CA GLY A 62 3.52 12.78 11.02
C GLY A 62 2.02 12.51 10.91
N VAL A 63 1.65 11.35 10.36
CA VAL A 63 0.25 10.97 10.12
C VAL A 63 -0.43 10.43 11.37
N LEU A 64 0.33 9.71 12.22
CA LEU A 64 -0.19 9.10 13.44
C LEU A 64 -0.04 10.04 14.63
N SER A 65 -0.98 9.95 15.57
CA SER A 65 -0.85 10.57 16.89
C SER A 65 0.19 9.85 17.75
N GLU A 66 0.64 10.50 18.82
CA GLU A 66 1.59 9.91 19.77
C GLU A 66 1.05 8.60 20.38
N ASP A 67 -0.23 8.55 20.72
CA ASP A 67 -0.88 7.35 21.26
C ASP A 67 -0.91 6.19 20.24
N GLU A 68 -1.22 6.48 18.98
CA GLU A 68 -1.21 5.49 17.89
C GLU A 68 0.21 4.95 17.65
N ILE A 69 1.23 5.83 17.72
CA ILE A 69 2.64 5.44 17.57
C ILE A 69 3.05 4.52 18.72
N GLU A 70 2.85 4.93 19.97
CA GLU A 70 3.32 4.18 21.14
C GLU A 70 2.61 2.83 21.25
N ALA A 71 1.29 2.79 21.08
CA ALA A 71 0.54 1.54 21.10
C ALA A 71 0.99 0.55 20.01
N SER A 72 1.16 1.05 18.76
CA SER A 72 1.64 0.21 17.67
C SER A 72 3.07 -0.27 17.88
N LYS A 73 3.92 0.61 18.36
CA LYS A 73 5.33 0.32 18.68
C LYS A 73 5.46 -0.74 19.77
N GLU A 74 4.69 -0.61 20.85
CA GLU A 74 4.67 -1.61 21.93
C GLU A 74 4.28 -2.99 21.39
N HIS A 75 3.21 -3.08 20.60
CA HIS A 75 2.79 -4.34 20.00
C HIS A 75 3.89 -4.95 19.11
N ILE A 76 4.53 -4.16 18.26
CA ILE A 76 5.62 -4.65 17.38
C ILE A 76 6.85 -5.06 18.19
N LEU A 77 7.22 -4.32 19.22
CA LEU A 77 8.31 -4.71 20.11
C LEU A 77 8.03 -6.06 20.78
N ARG A 78 6.84 -6.25 21.35
CA ARG A 78 6.43 -7.53 21.92
C ARG A 78 6.45 -8.66 20.90
N LEU A 79 5.98 -8.40 19.67
CA LEU A 79 6.01 -9.38 18.59
C LEU A 79 7.43 -9.86 18.25
N HIS A 80 8.45 -9.01 18.39
CA HIS A 80 9.84 -9.33 18.07
C HIS A 80 10.65 -9.83 19.28
N THR A 81 10.32 -9.39 20.50
CA THR A 81 11.14 -9.68 21.69
C THR A 81 10.49 -10.66 22.67
N ASP A 82 9.17 -10.77 22.68
CA ASP A 82 8.38 -11.61 23.59
C ASP A 82 7.09 -12.11 22.92
N LYS A 83 7.27 -12.75 21.76
CA LYS A 83 6.16 -13.22 20.91
C LYS A 83 5.18 -14.13 21.67
N ASP A 84 5.67 -14.92 22.62
CA ASP A 84 4.86 -15.89 23.35
C ASP A 84 3.94 -15.24 24.40
N SER A 85 4.19 -13.99 24.77
CA SER A 85 3.27 -13.19 25.58
C SER A 85 2.00 -12.76 24.83
N LEU A 86 2.01 -12.86 23.50
CA LEU A 86 0.86 -12.56 22.67
C LEU A 86 0.04 -13.82 22.38
N PRO A 87 -1.30 -13.73 22.39
CA PRO A 87 -2.17 -14.79 21.87
C PRO A 87 -1.78 -15.15 20.43
N GLU A 88 -1.93 -16.40 20.04
CA GLU A 88 -1.49 -16.89 18.73
C GLU A 88 -2.03 -16.05 17.57
N HIS A 89 -3.32 -15.71 17.61
CA HIS A 89 -3.97 -14.91 16.57
C HIS A 89 -3.52 -13.45 16.54
N GLU A 90 -2.88 -12.96 17.61
CA GLU A 90 -2.31 -11.61 17.68
C GLU A 90 -0.81 -11.56 17.35
N ARG A 91 -0.18 -12.69 17.04
CA ARG A 91 1.24 -12.77 16.64
C ARG A 91 1.46 -12.30 15.22
N SER A 92 0.97 -11.10 14.92
CA SER A 92 0.95 -10.50 13.59
C SER A 92 1.15 -9.00 13.66
N SER A 93 1.81 -8.45 12.66
CA SER A 93 1.92 -6.98 12.46
C SER A 93 0.59 -6.30 12.08
N LEU A 94 -0.49 -7.08 11.93
CA LEU A 94 -1.85 -6.59 11.69
C LEU A 94 -2.72 -6.60 12.95
N ALA A 95 -2.22 -7.10 14.08
CA ALA A 95 -3.02 -7.34 15.26
C ALA A 95 -3.02 -6.15 16.24
N GLY A 96 -3.94 -6.20 17.19
CA GLY A 96 -4.06 -5.19 18.23
C GLY A 96 -4.19 -3.77 17.65
N PRO A 97 -3.44 -2.80 18.19
CA PRO A 97 -3.51 -1.40 17.72
C PRO A 97 -3.07 -1.23 16.27
N CYS A 98 -2.28 -2.18 15.72
CA CYS A 98 -1.83 -2.10 14.31
C CYS A 98 -2.97 -2.35 13.30
N GLN A 99 -4.13 -2.84 13.73
CA GLN A 99 -5.29 -2.99 12.85
C GLN A 99 -5.75 -1.68 12.23
N SER A 100 -5.73 -0.58 12.97
CA SER A 100 -6.14 0.74 12.47
C SER A 100 -5.22 1.29 11.38
N LEU A 101 -4.00 0.76 11.26
CA LEU A 101 -3.03 1.15 10.23
C LEU A 101 -3.34 0.52 8.88
N ILE A 102 -4.09 -0.58 8.85
CA ILE A 102 -4.40 -1.33 7.62
C ILE A 102 -5.23 -0.49 6.64
N ASP A 103 -6.23 0.20 7.15
CA ASP A 103 -7.12 1.08 6.39
C ASP A 103 -7.16 2.48 6.99
N HIS A 104 -6.01 2.93 7.52
CA HIS A 104 -5.88 4.31 7.96
C HIS A 104 -6.36 5.26 6.84
N PRO A 105 -7.07 6.37 7.16
CA PRO A 105 -7.64 7.26 6.13
C PRO A 105 -6.67 7.67 5.03
N MET A 106 -5.40 7.94 5.37
CA MET A 106 -4.37 8.26 4.38
C MET A 106 -4.01 7.07 3.48
N VAL A 107 -4.02 5.85 4.00
CA VAL A 107 -3.82 4.62 3.21
C VAL A 107 -4.97 4.46 2.22
N VAL A 108 -6.21 4.58 2.69
CA VAL A 108 -7.38 4.46 1.81
C VAL A 108 -7.38 5.54 0.73
N ALA A 109 -7.04 6.80 1.09
CA ALA A 109 -6.91 7.90 0.14
C ALA A 109 -5.90 7.57 -0.97
N PHE A 110 -4.73 7.07 -0.57
CA PHE A 110 -3.68 6.70 -1.52
C PHE A 110 -4.07 5.52 -2.41
N MET A 111 -4.62 4.46 -1.82
CA MET A 111 -5.00 3.26 -2.56
C MET A 111 -6.17 3.51 -3.52
N ASN A 112 -7.14 4.34 -3.13
CA ASN A 112 -8.21 4.78 -4.02
C ASN A 112 -7.69 5.59 -5.22
N GLU A 113 -6.59 6.30 -5.05
CA GLU A 113 -5.97 7.09 -6.10
C GLU A 113 -5.21 6.24 -7.11
N PHE A 114 -4.37 5.31 -6.63
CA PHE A 114 -3.34 4.68 -7.44
C PHE A 114 -3.51 3.16 -7.62
N VAL A 115 -4.24 2.48 -6.71
CA VAL A 115 -4.37 1.01 -6.71
C VAL A 115 -5.79 0.55 -7.02
N TYR A 116 -6.78 1.39 -6.70
CA TYR A 116 -8.18 1.08 -6.99
C TYR A 116 -8.37 0.73 -8.47
N HIS A 117 -9.07 -0.36 -8.70
CA HIS A 117 -9.42 -0.79 -10.04
C HIS A 117 -10.90 -0.53 -10.32
N PRO A 118 -11.25 0.27 -11.32
CA PRO A 118 -12.64 0.66 -11.59
C PRO A 118 -13.54 -0.51 -11.98
N PHE A 119 -13.00 -1.66 -12.40
CA PHE A 119 -13.76 -2.89 -12.64
C PHE A 119 -14.59 -3.38 -11.46
N THR A 120 -14.23 -2.94 -10.28
CA THR A 120 -14.68 -3.56 -9.05
C THR A 120 -15.58 -2.67 -8.26
N ASP A 121 -15.88 -1.56 -8.88
CA ASP A 121 -16.83 -0.64 -8.35
C ASP A 121 -18.21 -1.28 -8.21
N GLY A 122 -18.75 -1.21 -7.02
CA GLY A 122 -20.06 -1.78 -6.72
C GLY A 122 -20.15 -3.29 -6.87
N ILE A 123 -19.06 -4.00 -7.16
CA ILE A 123 -19.08 -5.44 -7.20
C ILE A 123 -19.23 -6.00 -5.80
N LYS A 124 -20.40 -6.45 -5.58
CA LYS A 124 -20.83 -7.16 -4.41
C LYS A 124 -20.33 -8.59 -4.48
N THR A 125 -19.10 -8.79 -4.05
CA THR A 125 -18.47 -10.11 -4.09
C THR A 125 -19.08 -11.01 -3.01
N PRO A 126 -19.67 -12.15 -3.36
CA PRO A 126 -19.97 -13.16 -2.34
C PRO A 126 -18.68 -13.55 -1.58
N PRO A 127 -18.73 -13.75 -0.25
CA PRO A 127 -19.92 -13.87 0.58
C PRO A 127 -20.46 -12.57 1.14
N LEU A 128 -19.88 -11.43 0.81
CA LEU A 128 -20.13 -10.15 1.49
C LEU A 128 -21.45 -9.45 1.06
N GLY A 129 -22.15 -9.96 0.07
CA GLY A 129 -23.47 -9.45 -0.32
C GLY A 129 -23.46 -8.00 -0.84
N ASN A 130 -24.39 -7.18 -0.33
CA ASN A 130 -24.56 -5.80 -0.73
C ASN A 130 -23.71 -4.79 0.05
N GLN A 131 -22.62 -5.22 0.66
CA GLN A 131 -21.82 -4.35 1.52
C GLN A 131 -20.88 -3.46 0.70
N VAL A 132 -20.65 -2.25 1.21
CA VAL A 132 -19.57 -1.39 0.73
C VAL A 132 -18.23 -2.12 0.97
N CYS A 133 -17.39 -2.14 -0.04
CA CYS A 133 -16.07 -2.78 0.00
C CYS A 133 -15.02 -1.77 -0.41
N TYR A 134 -13.78 -1.98 0.05
CA TYR A 134 -12.65 -1.27 -0.53
C TYR A 134 -12.39 -1.77 -1.95
N GLY A 135 -12.00 -0.89 -2.87
CA GLY A 135 -11.66 -1.20 -4.27
C GLY A 135 -10.25 -1.79 -4.47
N PHE A 136 -9.59 -2.14 -3.39
CA PHE A 136 -8.26 -2.74 -3.33
C PHE A 136 -8.24 -3.82 -2.25
N ARG A 137 -7.18 -4.59 -2.17
CA ARG A 137 -7.04 -5.67 -1.18
C ARG A 137 -5.70 -5.63 -0.47
N MET A 138 -5.67 -6.18 0.73
CA MET A 138 -4.44 -6.45 1.47
C MET A 138 -3.73 -7.65 0.84
N GLU A 139 -2.44 -7.53 0.65
CA GLU A 139 -1.62 -8.54 0.00
C GLU A 139 -0.75 -9.30 0.99
N TYR A 140 -0.09 -8.57 1.86
CA TYR A 140 0.86 -9.10 2.84
C TYR A 140 1.21 -8.05 3.88
N SER A 141 1.59 -8.48 5.08
CA SER A 141 2.14 -7.60 6.11
C SER A 141 3.30 -8.25 6.84
N PHE A 142 4.29 -7.45 7.15
CA PHE A 142 5.38 -7.81 8.05
C PHE A 142 5.89 -6.58 8.79
N SER A 143 6.56 -6.82 9.90
CA SER A 143 7.22 -5.77 10.66
C SER A 143 8.72 -5.96 10.71
N GLN A 144 9.43 -4.89 10.98
CA GLN A 144 10.88 -4.89 11.20
C GLN A 144 11.20 -4.25 12.54
N PHE A 145 12.07 -4.92 13.27
CA PHE A 145 12.78 -4.38 14.41
C PHE A 145 14.28 -4.50 14.10
N ARG A 146 14.97 -3.37 13.97
CA ARG A 146 16.40 -3.34 13.60
C ARG A 146 17.19 -2.51 14.59
N GLN A 147 18.26 -3.06 15.09
CA GLN A 147 19.28 -2.36 15.86
C GLN A 147 20.39 -1.84 14.93
N ALA A 148 21.27 -1.01 15.46
CA ALA A 148 22.44 -0.53 14.72
C ALA A 148 23.27 -1.72 14.20
N GLY A 149 23.60 -1.68 12.91
CA GLY A 149 24.28 -2.77 12.20
C GLY A 149 23.37 -3.75 11.46
N ASP A 150 22.07 -3.78 11.78
CA ASP A 150 21.12 -4.64 11.08
C ASP A 150 20.74 -4.08 9.70
N GLY A 151 20.36 -4.98 8.81
CA GLY A 151 19.92 -4.67 7.46
C GLY A 151 20.83 -5.27 6.40
N LYS A 152 20.37 -5.18 5.17
CA LYS A 152 21.14 -5.64 3.99
C LYS A 152 20.83 -4.73 2.81
N PHE A 153 21.87 -4.41 2.06
CA PHE A 153 21.70 -3.73 0.78
C PHE A 153 21.48 -4.78 -0.31
N VAL A 154 20.24 -4.85 -0.81
CA VAL A 154 19.83 -5.79 -1.87
C VAL A 154 18.89 -5.06 -2.82
N PRO A 155 19.43 -4.35 -3.82
CA PRO A 155 18.63 -3.69 -4.85
C PRO A 155 17.75 -4.67 -5.62
N HIS A 156 16.49 -4.32 -5.79
CA HIS A 156 15.55 -5.12 -6.57
C HIS A 156 14.44 -4.27 -7.18
N ASN A 157 13.66 -4.89 -8.07
CA ASN A 157 12.58 -4.29 -8.82
C ASN A 157 13.02 -3.15 -9.77
N GLY A 158 12.10 -2.32 -10.21
CA GLY A 158 12.29 -1.29 -11.24
C GLY A 158 11.68 -1.68 -12.59
N ASN A 159 11.69 -0.74 -13.52
CA ASN A 159 11.18 -0.92 -14.88
C ASN A 159 9.70 -1.36 -14.95
N GLY A 160 8.86 -0.80 -14.07
CA GLY A 160 7.45 -1.20 -13.95
C GLY A 160 6.66 -1.09 -15.25
N MET A 161 7.01 -0.17 -16.13
CA MET A 161 6.36 -0.02 -17.43
C MET A 161 6.78 -1.05 -18.48
N MET A 162 7.89 -1.73 -18.25
CA MET A 162 8.42 -2.76 -19.15
C MET A 162 8.07 -4.19 -18.73
N ARG A 163 7.32 -4.34 -17.64
CA ARG A 163 6.90 -5.64 -17.15
C ARG A 163 5.90 -6.29 -18.11
N VAL A 164 5.93 -7.61 -18.15
CA VAL A 164 4.98 -8.38 -18.95
C VAL A 164 3.54 -8.19 -18.43
N PRO A 165 2.52 -8.26 -19.30
CA PRO A 165 1.14 -8.21 -18.86
C PRO A 165 0.83 -9.25 -17.79
N GLY A 166 0.17 -8.83 -16.72
CA GLY A 166 -0.12 -9.68 -15.56
C GLY A 166 0.93 -9.68 -14.44
N ASP A 167 2.08 -9.02 -14.65
CA ASP A 167 3.05 -8.79 -13.58
C ASP A 167 2.48 -7.80 -12.55
N HIS A 168 2.68 -8.12 -11.27
CA HIS A 168 2.20 -7.30 -10.16
C HIS A 168 3.05 -6.06 -9.87
N HIS A 169 4.19 -5.92 -10.54
CA HIS A 169 5.12 -4.80 -10.38
C HIS A 169 4.94 -3.74 -11.48
N THR A 170 3.76 -3.67 -12.07
CA THR A 170 3.45 -2.75 -13.16
C THR A 170 3.11 -1.35 -12.65
N TYR A 171 3.43 -0.38 -13.49
CA TYR A 171 3.03 1.00 -13.34
C TYR A 171 2.53 1.54 -14.70
N HIS A 172 1.34 2.11 -14.70
CA HIS A 172 0.72 2.66 -15.91
C HIS A 172 0.40 4.15 -15.70
N ALA A 173 0.93 5.00 -16.54
CA ALA A 173 0.66 6.44 -16.51
C ALA A 173 -0.06 6.88 -17.80
N PHE A 174 -1.12 7.64 -17.61
CA PHE A 174 -1.89 8.28 -18.66
C PHE A 174 -2.05 9.76 -18.33
N PRO A 175 -2.33 10.65 -19.28
CA PRO A 175 -2.57 12.05 -18.96
C PRO A 175 -3.63 12.22 -17.87
N GLY A 176 -3.22 12.76 -16.71
CA GLY A 176 -4.09 13.02 -15.56
C GLY A 176 -4.42 11.81 -14.68
N GLN A 177 -3.79 10.66 -14.91
CA GLN A 177 -4.02 9.45 -14.10
C GLN A 177 -2.79 8.55 -14.08
N ALA A 178 -2.53 7.92 -12.95
CA ALA A 178 -1.57 6.84 -12.83
C ALA A 178 -2.18 5.66 -12.06
N HIS A 179 -1.70 4.46 -12.37
CA HIS A 179 -2.18 3.24 -11.74
C HIS A 179 -0.99 2.30 -11.48
N THR A 180 -0.99 1.71 -10.29
CA THR A 180 0.00 0.71 -9.89
C THR A 180 -0.69 -0.48 -9.25
N CYS A 181 -0.05 -1.65 -9.34
CA CYS A 181 -0.58 -2.87 -8.72
C CYS A 181 -0.04 -3.04 -7.29
N LEU A 182 0.97 -3.87 -7.11
CA LEU A 182 1.53 -4.14 -5.79
C LEU A 182 2.22 -2.89 -5.23
N THR A 183 1.71 -2.43 -4.11
CA THR A 183 2.12 -1.16 -3.49
C THR A 183 2.25 -1.33 -1.99
N ARG A 184 3.23 -0.69 -1.40
CA ARG A 184 3.45 -0.73 0.05
C ARG A 184 3.06 0.57 0.71
N ALA A 185 2.49 0.45 1.92
CA ALA A 185 2.44 1.49 2.93
C ALA A 185 3.38 1.08 4.06
N LEU A 186 4.49 1.79 4.16
CA LEU A 186 5.51 1.59 5.18
C LEU A 186 5.30 2.62 6.30
N TRP A 187 4.99 2.15 7.48
CA TRP A 187 4.86 2.95 8.69
C TRP A 187 6.18 2.98 9.44
N GLU A 188 6.74 4.16 9.65
CA GLU A 188 7.92 4.37 10.49
C GLU A 188 7.47 4.78 11.90
N LEU A 189 7.60 3.88 12.86
CA LEU A 189 7.16 4.12 14.24
C LEU A 189 8.23 4.77 15.11
N ASN A 190 9.46 4.87 14.63
CA ASN A 190 10.54 5.68 15.19
C ASN A 190 11.06 6.65 14.12
N PRO A 191 11.68 7.76 14.49
CA PRO A 191 12.23 8.70 13.52
C PRO A 191 13.30 8.07 12.65
N VAL A 192 13.31 8.43 11.39
CA VAL A 192 14.35 8.04 10.43
C VAL A 192 15.14 9.28 10.03
N SER A 193 16.44 9.27 10.24
CA SER A 193 17.34 10.31 9.77
C SER A 193 17.90 9.95 8.38
N LYS A 194 18.17 10.98 7.59
CA LYS A 194 18.66 10.82 6.23
C LYS A 194 19.96 10.02 6.19
N ARG A 195 20.04 9.02 5.33
CA ARG A 195 21.20 8.12 5.16
C ARG A 195 21.56 7.29 6.39
N GLN A 196 20.64 7.10 7.32
CA GLN A 196 20.85 6.32 8.54
C GLN A 196 20.20 4.93 8.52
N GLY A 197 19.84 4.42 7.35
CA GLY A 197 19.39 3.02 7.21
C GLY A 197 17.90 2.83 6.92
N GLY A 198 17.20 3.88 6.49
CA GLY A 198 15.84 3.76 5.94
C GLY A 198 15.80 2.97 4.63
N THR A 199 14.65 2.91 4.00
CA THR A 199 14.51 2.31 2.67
C THR A 199 15.12 3.26 1.63
N LEU A 200 15.84 2.70 0.67
CA LEU A 200 16.46 3.40 -0.44
C LEU A 200 15.60 3.25 -1.69
N PHE A 201 15.55 4.29 -2.51
CA PHE A 201 14.80 4.30 -3.76
C PHE A 201 15.65 4.85 -4.91
N VAL A 202 15.39 4.34 -6.11
CA VAL A 202 15.84 4.98 -7.36
C VAL A 202 14.63 5.68 -7.95
N SER A 203 14.47 6.96 -7.64
CA SER A 203 13.31 7.75 -8.07
C SER A 203 13.13 7.72 -9.57
N GLY A 204 11.89 7.47 -10.03
CA GLY A 204 11.55 7.39 -11.45
C GLY A 204 11.84 6.03 -12.12
N SER A 205 12.52 5.10 -11.44
CA SER A 205 12.87 3.79 -12.04
C SER A 205 11.65 2.92 -12.36
N HIS A 206 10.51 3.16 -11.74
CA HIS A 206 9.24 2.50 -12.08
C HIS A 206 8.75 2.83 -13.50
N LYS A 207 9.27 3.90 -14.10
CA LYS A 207 8.99 4.33 -15.48
C LYS A 207 10.21 4.24 -16.39
N SER A 208 11.33 3.70 -15.92
CA SER A 208 12.54 3.60 -16.72
C SER A 208 12.38 2.63 -17.90
N ALA A 209 12.70 3.11 -19.09
CA ALA A 209 12.70 2.29 -20.31
C ALA A 209 14.02 1.53 -20.51
N TYR A 210 15.05 1.82 -19.72
CA TYR A 210 16.37 1.20 -19.85
C TYR A 210 16.67 0.32 -18.65
N THR A 211 17.46 -0.71 -18.89
CA THR A 211 17.98 -1.60 -17.84
C THR A 211 18.82 -0.81 -16.84
N ALA A 212 18.66 -1.11 -15.57
CA ALA A 212 19.43 -0.50 -14.50
C ALA A 212 20.95 -0.71 -14.73
N PRO A 213 21.76 0.36 -14.62
CA PRO A 213 23.22 0.22 -14.78
C PRO A 213 23.82 -0.56 -13.60
N GLY A 214 24.92 -1.27 -13.87
CA GLY A 214 25.62 -2.06 -12.85
C GLY A 214 26.08 -1.26 -11.62
N SER A 215 26.29 0.06 -11.78
CA SER A 215 26.61 0.97 -10.67
C SER A 215 25.53 1.07 -9.59
N LEU A 216 24.27 0.71 -9.89
CA LEU A 216 23.22 0.62 -8.87
C LEU A 216 23.47 -0.49 -7.83
N GLY A 217 24.33 -1.44 -8.10
CA GLY A 217 24.80 -2.44 -7.13
C GLY A 217 25.69 -1.89 -6.03
N ALA A 218 26.10 -0.62 -6.10
CA ALA A 218 26.89 0.06 -5.07
C ALA A 218 26.02 1.02 -4.25
N LEU A 219 26.19 1.00 -2.93
CA LEU A 219 25.41 1.82 -2.00
C LEU A 219 25.69 3.33 -2.14
N ASP A 220 26.87 3.68 -2.58
CA ASP A 220 27.32 5.06 -2.83
C ASP A 220 26.94 5.58 -4.23
N SER A 221 26.23 4.79 -5.02
CA SER A 221 25.73 5.23 -6.32
C SER A 221 24.86 6.50 -6.17
N PRO A 222 25.06 7.50 -7.05
CA PRO A 222 24.31 8.76 -6.97
C PRO A 222 22.81 8.62 -7.30
N PHE A 223 22.40 7.44 -7.76
CA PHE A 223 20.99 7.18 -8.08
C PHE A 223 20.13 6.87 -6.84
N TRP A 224 20.75 6.59 -5.68
CA TRP A 224 20.00 6.26 -4.46
C TRP A 224 19.49 7.50 -3.74
N ASP A 225 18.18 7.60 -3.67
CA ASP A 225 17.48 8.56 -2.83
C ASP A 225 17.20 7.98 -1.45
N THR A 226 17.25 8.87 -0.46
CA THR A 226 16.91 8.57 0.93
C THR A 226 15.90 9.58 1.44
N TYR A 227 15.24 9.24 2.53
CA TYR A 227 14.32 10.15 3.22
C TYR A 227 14.71 10.34 4.68
N GLU A 228 14.10 11.34 5.28
CA GLU A 228 14.05 11.55 6.72
C GLU A 228 12.62 11.84 7.12
N CYS A 229 12.20 11.38 8.28
CA CYS A 229 10.85 11.60 8.76
C CYS A 229 10.75 11.48 10.28
N PRO A 230 9.77 12.15 10.91
CA PRO A 230 9.39 11.90 12.29
C PRO A 230 8.72 10.53 12.43
N ALA A 231 8.63 10.03 13.68
CA ALA A 231 7.79 8.87 14.00
C ALA A 231 6.34 9.10 13.55
N GLY A 232 5.62 8.02 13.25
CA GLY A 232 4.24 8.08 12.78
C GLY A 232 4.06 8.54 11.34
N SER A 233 5.14 8.56 10.56
CA SER A 233 5.08 8.83 9.12
C SER A 233 4.71 7.59 8.32
N VAL A 234 4.03 7.78 7.19
CA VAL A 234 3.78 6.72 6.22
C VAL A 234 4.49 7.03 4.91
N LEU A 235 5.12 6.00 4.37
CA LEU A 235 5.81 6.06 3.08
C LEU A 235 5.16 5.05 2.14
N PHE A 236 4.59 5.57 1.06
CA PHE A 236 4.00 4.76 -0.01
C PHE A 236 5.01 4.54 -1.12
N PHE A 237 5.09 3.33 -1.64
CA PHE A 237 5.88 3.07 -2.84
C PHE A 237 5.33 1.90 -3.65
N THR A 238 5.42 2.03 -4.98
CA THR A 238 5.10 0.93 -5.89
C THR A 238 6.24 -0.09 -5.90
N GLU A 239 5.91 -1.37 -5.97
CA GLU A 239 6.92 -2.41 -6.21
C GLU A 239 7.60 -2.27 -7.59
N GLY A 240 7.03 -1.46 -8.47
CA GLY A 240 7.66 -1.10 -9.75
C GLY A 240 8.89 -0.20 -9.61
N VAL A 241 9.14 0.45 -8.49
CA VAL A 241 10.33 1.28 -8.25
C VAL A 241 11.49 0.42 -7.75
N THR A 242 12.70 0.68 -8.24
CA THR A 242 13.90 0.05 -7.69
C THR A 242 14.12 0.54 -6.27
N HIS A 243 14.21 -0.39 -5.33
CA HIS A 243 14.41 -0.08 -3.93
C HIS A 243 15.30 -1.11 -3.23
N SER A 244 15.75 -0.74 -2.06
CA SER A 244 16.58 -1.60 -1.19
C SER A 244 16.38 -1.22 0.27
N SER A 245 16.68 -2.12 1.18
CA SER A 245 17.03 -1.69 2.53
C SER A 245 18.48 -1.23 2.59
N ASP A 246 18.79 -0.51 3.63
CA ASP A 246 20.14 -0.10 4.01
C ASP A 246 20.47 -0.65 5.42
N ILE A 247 21.71 -0.55 5.83
CA ILE A 247 22.16 -0.87 7.18
C ILE A 247 21.70 0.25 8.11
N TRP A 248 21.06 -0.13 9.21
CA TRP A 248 20.60 0.82 10.22
C TRP A 248 21.79 1.34 11.05
N ARG A 249 21.89 2.66 11.21
CA ARG A 249 23.05 3.34 11.85
C ARG A 249 22.69 4.18 13.05
N GLN A 250 21.39 4.34 13.35
CA GLN A 250 20.95 5.09 14.51
C GLN A 250 20.99 4.23 15.77
N ASP A 251 21.23 4.88 16.93
CA ASP A 251 21.20 4.22 18.24
C ASP A 251 19.78 3.79 18.62
N THR A 252 18.77 4.61 18.27
CA THR A 252 17.36 4.24 18.42
C THR A 252 17.00 3.16 17.40
N PRO A 253 16.44 2.01 17.81
CA PRO A 253 16.06 0.96 16.88
C PRO A 253 15.06 1.44 15.83
N ARG A 254 15.12 0.90 14.62
CA ARG A 254 14.04 1.05 13.65
C ARG A 254 12.90 0.11 14.01
N VAL A 255 11.71 0.67 14.16
CA VAL A 255 10.47 -0.10 14.30
C VAL A 255 9.57 0.31 13.16
N ALA A 256 9.25 -0.63 12.28
CA ALA A 256 8.49 -0.33 11.07
C ALA A 256 7.51 -1.44 10.71
N ILE A 257 6.40 -1.08 10.08
CA ILE A 257 5.38 -2.00 9.58
C ILE A 257 5.24 -1.80 8.06
N PHE A 258 5.32 -2.89 7.31
CA PHE A 258 5.15 -2.92 5.87
C PHE A 258 3.82 -3.58 5.53
N ASN A 259 2.83 -2.79 5.20
CA ASN A 259 1.54 -3.25 4.69
C ASN A 259 1.56 -3.18 3.16
N SER A 260 1.30 -4.31 2.52
CA SER A 260 1.29 -4.42 1.06
C SER A 260 -0.13 -4.55 0.55
N TYR A 261 -0.43 -3.84 -0.51
CA TYR A 261 -1.75 -3.78 -1.13
C TYR A 261 -1.66 -4.09 -2.62
N ASN A 262 -2.75 -4.58 -3.17
CA ASN A 262 -2.85 -4.90 -4.58
C ASN A 262 -4.25 -4.59 -5.10
N THR A 263 -4.42 -4.62 -6.41
CA THR A 263 -5.74 -4.59 -7.01
C THR A 263 -6.53 -5.82 -6.59
N ILE A 264 -7.83 -5.76 -6.62
CA ILE A 264 -8.67 -6.89 -6.24
C ILE A 264 -8.59 -8.07 -7.23
N GLY A 265 -8.11 -7.83 -8.45
CA GLY A 265 -7.92 -8.84 -9.49
C GLY A 265 -6.59 -9.60 -9.40
N SER A 266 -5.73 -9.27 -8.45
CA SER A 266 -4.36 -9.78 -8.40
C SER A 266 -3.97 -10.28 -7.01
N ARG A 267 -3.13 -11.32 -6.97
CA ARG A 267 -2.51 -11.85 -5.74
C ARG A 267 -1.10 -12.35 -6.05
N TRP A 268 -0.12 -11.75 -5.37
CA TRP A 268 1.29 -12.14 -5.50
C TRP A 268 1.75 -13.07 -4.36
N HIS A 269 1.34 -12.75 -3.12
CA HIS A 269 1.74 -13.54 -1.95
C HIS A 269 0.69 -14.59 -1.59
N ASN A 270 1.13 -15.80 -1.33
CA ASN A 270 0.30 -16.84 -0.74
C ASN A 270 0.29 -16.71 0.79
N TRP A 271 -0.44 -15.72 1.28
CA TRP A 271 -0.50 -15.38 2.70
C TRP A 271 -1.94 -15.01 3.09
N GLU A 272 -2.32 -15.37 4.29
CA GLU A 272 -3.62 -15.02 4.88
C GLU A 272 -3.45 -14.74 6.37
N PRO A 273 -4.20 -13.79 6.94
CA PRO A 273 -4.20 -13.55 8.37
C PRO A 273 -4.81 -14.72 9.14
N HIS A 274 -4.50 -14.82 10.40
CA HIS A 274 -5.14 -15.82 11.26
C HIS A 274 -6.66 -15.64 11.23
N PRO A 275 -7.47 -16.72 11.07
CA PRO A 275 -8.94 -16.61 10.90
C PRO A 275 -9.64 -15.86 12.04
N ARG A 276 -9.19 -16.05 13.29
CA ARG A 276 -9.74 -15.35 14.45
C ARG A 276 -9.42 -13.85 14.40
N LEU A 277 -8.19 -13.47 14.03
CA LEU A 277 -7.82 -12.06 13.85
C LEU A 277 -8.72 -11.40 12.79
N LEU A 278 -8.95 -12.10 11.68
CA LEU A 278 -9.83 -11.59 10.62
C LEU A 278 -11.27 -11.43 11.11
N ALA A 279 -11.81 -12.41 11.85
CA ALA A 279 -13.17 -12.38 12.37
C ALA A 279 -13.42 -11.26 13.39
N GLU A 280 -12.39 -10.83 14.10
CA GLU A 280 -12.46 -9.76 15.10
C GLU A 280 -12.36 -8.35 14.47
N MET A 281 -11.99 -8.24 13.18
CA MET A 281 -11.93 -6.96 12.46
C MET A 281 -13.32 -6.42 12.14
N PRO A 282 -13.49 -5.08 12.06
CA PRO A 282 -14.72 -4.49 11.51
C PRO A 282 -15.01 -5.02 10.09
N THR A 283 -16.28 -5.19 9.77
CA THR A 283 -16.72 -5.80 8.51
C THR A 283 -16.13 -5.13 7.26
N LEU A 284 -16.06 -3.80 7.24
CA LEU A 284 -15.45 -3.07 6.13
C LEU A 284 -13.95 -3.42 5.98
N ARG A 285 -13.21 -3.52 7.10
CA ARG A 285 -11.79 -3.90 7.10
C ARG A 285 -11.58 -5.33 6.61
N GLN A 286 -12.48 -6.27 6.95
CA GLN A 286 -12.44 -7.63 6.45
C GLN A 286 -12.48 -7.71 4.93
N THR A 287 -13.10 -6.73 4.25
CA THR A 287 -13.19 -6.72 2.77
C THR A 287 -11.83 -6.61 2.09
N LEU A 288 -10.79 -6.14 2.79
CA LEU A 288 -9.42 -6.11 2.30
C LEU A 288 -8.82 -7.52 2.11
N PHE A 289 -9.34 -8.51 2.79
CA PHE A 289 -8.84 -9.90 2.77
C PHE A 289 -9.69 -10.83 1.91
N ARG A 290 -10.62 -10.28 1.13
CA ARG A 290 -11.44 -11.09 0.23
C ARG A 290 -10.60 -11.84 -0.81
N PRO A 291 -11.12 -12.97 -1.35
CA PRO A 291 -10.48 -13.66 -2.46
C PRO A 291 -10.24 -12.73 -3.65
N VAL A 292 -9.29 -13.09 -4.50
CA VAL A 292 -9.07 -12.40 -5.78
C VAL A 292 -10.37 -12.40 -6.57
N TYR A 293 -10.73 -11.24 -7.09
CA TYR A 293 -11.91 -11.12 -7.94
C TYR A 293 -11.69 -11.87 -9.26
N VAL A 294 -12.62 -12.74 -9.55
CA VAL A 294 -12.70 -13.44 -10.84
C VAL A 294 -14.04 -13.08 -11.48
N ALA A 295 -13.99 -12.47 -12.66
CA ALA A 295 -15.20 -12.14 -13.41
C ALA A 295 -15.87 -13.42 -13.91
N GLY A 296 -17.18 -13.54 -13.69
CA GLY A 296 -17.97 -14.65 -14.16
C GLY A 296 -18.46 -15.58 -13.06
N ASN A 297 -19.26 -16.57 -13.45
CA ASN A 297 -19.80 -17.55 -12.53
C ASN A 297 -18.69 -18.50 -12.07
N VAL A 298 -18.61 -18.69 -10.78
CA VAL A 298 -17.81 -19.80 -10.23
C VAL A 298 -18.47 -21.09 -10.70
N VAL A 299 -17.79 -21.83 -11.56
CA VAL A 299 -18.19 -23.21 -11.86
C VAL A 299 -17.93 -24.00 -10.58
N ARG A 300 -18.99 -24.35 -9.89
CA ARG A 300 -18.91 -25.33 -8.80
C ARG A 300 -19.03 -26.72 -9.47
N GLU A 301 -17.95 -27.47 -9.35
CA GLU A 301 -18.02 -28.91 -9.63
C GLU A 301 -18.90 -29.62 -8.61
#